data_1460ba90c353fa0328293e8af1ad4f15
#
_entry.id   1460ba90c353fa0328293e8af1ad4f15
#
_cell.length_a   1.000
_cell.length_b   1.000
_cell.length_c   1.000
_cell.angle_alpha   90.00
_cell.angle_beta   90.00
_cell.angle_gamma   90.00
#
_symmetry.space_group_name_H-M   'P 1'
#
loop_
_entity.id
_entity.type
_entity.pdbx_description
1 polymer ?
#
loop_
_entity_poly.entity_id
_entity_poly.type
_entity_poly.pdbx_seq_one_letter_code
_entity_poly.pdbx_strand_id
1 'polypeptide(L)'
;MALSTLIVPVLLTFTACFALGKHVDVYSALTKGAEEGLTVLLHILPSLIALLSAVYMFRASGAMEALGALLAPALDKIGIPAETAPLLFIRPISGSGALAVGSEIMDSYGVDSYVGRVAAVMLGSSETTFYTVAVYYGAAGITKTRYTIPAALCADVVMFLASAFFVRLLMGA
;
A
#
# COMPACT_ATOMS: atom_id res chain seq x y z
N MET A 1 -5.85 19.11 -10.43
CA MET A 1 -6.47 18.63 -9.16
C MET A 1 -8.00 18.44 -9.25
N ALA A 2 -8.76 19.27 -9.99
CA ALA A 2 -10.22 19.17 -9.98
C ALA A 2 -10.82 17.88 -10.59
N LEU A 3 -10.19 17.27 -11.58
CA LEU A 3 -10.76 16.10 -12.26
C LEU A 3 -10.70 14.82 -11.42
N SER A 4 -9.60 14.60 -10.72
CA SER A 4 -9.43 13.43 -9.84
C SER A 4 -10.37 13.44 -8.64
N THR A 5 -10.70 14.63 -8.11
CA THR A 5 -11.62 14.79 -6.98
C THR A 5 -13.07 14.45 -7.34
N LEU A 6 -13.44 14.59 -8.64
CA LEU A 6 -14.78 14.30 -9.12
C LEU A 6 -15.04 12.83 -9.45
N ILE A 7 -13.98 12.01 -9.62
CA ILE A 7 -14.13 10.60 -10.03
C ILE A 7 -15.03 9.83 -9.07
N VAL A 8 -14.76 9.89 -7.76
CA VAL A 8 -15.52 9.15 -6.76
C VAL A 8 -16.97 9.62 -6.67
N PRO A 9 -17.27 10.93 -6.52
CA PRO A 9 -18.64 11.43 -6.56
C PRO A 9 -19.41 11.05 -7.82
N VAL A 10 -18.77 11.14 -9.01
CA VAL A 10 -19.39 10.78 -10.29
C VAL A 10 -19.71 9.29 -10.33
N LEU A 11 -18.81 8.42 -9.92
CA LEU A 11 -19.04 6.97 -9.87
C LEU A 11 -20.20 6.62 -8.93
N LEU A 12 -20.24 7.21 -7.74
CA LEU A 12 -21.31 6.97 -6.78
C LEU A 12 -22.66 7.46 -7.31
N THR A 13 -22.70 8.67 -7.90
CA THR A 13 -23.93 9.22 -8.49
C THR A 13 -24.39 8.38 -9.68
N PHE A 14 -23.48 7.99 -10.56
CA PHE A 14 -23.80 7.12 -11.70
C PHE A 14 -24.36 5.78 -11.23
N THR A 15 -23.75 5.14 -10.26
CA THR A 15 -24.21 3.85 -9.71
C THR A 15 -25.61 3.98 -9.08
N ALA A 16 -25.84 5.04 -8.30
CA ALA A 16 -27.15 5.31 -7.71
C ALA A 16 -28.24 5.57 -8.78
N CYS A 17 -27.95 6.42 -9.78
CA CYS A 17 -28.88 6.69 -10.87
C CYS A 17 -29.18 5.43 -11.71
N PHE A 18 -28.16 4.63 -11.98
CA PHE A 18 -28.33 3.36 -12.71
C PHE A 18 -29.21 2.37 -11.93
N ALA A 19 -28.98 2.25 -10.62
CA ALA A 19 -29.79 1.39 -9.73
C ALA A 19 -31.26 1.83 -9.70
N LEU A 20 -31.51 3.13 -9.55
CA LEU A 20 -32.87 3.69 -9.63
C LEU A 20 -33.54 3.42 -10.99
N GLY A 21 -32.82 3.55 -12.10
CA GLY A 21 -33.31 3.21 -13.43
C GLY A 21 -33.65 1.72 -13.61
N LYS A 22 -33.05 0.85 -12.80
CA LYS A 22 -33.33 -0.60 -12.74
C LYS A 22 -34.38 -0.97 -11.68
N HIS A 23 -35.04 0.02 -11.07
CA HIS A 23 -36.01 -0.18 -9.97
C HIS A 23 -35.45 -0.96 -8.77
N VAL A 24 -34.16 -0.83 -8.50
CA VAL A 24 -33.52 -1.39 -7.31
C VAL A 24 -33.80 -0.46 -6.13
N ASP A 25 -34.22 -1.02 -5.00
CA ASP A 25 -34.30 -0.28 -3.74
C ASP A 25 -32.87 0.00 -3.23
N VAL A 26 -32.39 1.21 -3.55
CA VAL A 26 -31.02 1.65 -3.24
C VAL A 26 -30.77 1.67 -1.73
N TYR A 27 -31.76 2.04 -0.93
CA TYR A 27 -31.62 2.10 0.53
C TYR A 27 -31.45 0.69 1.12
N SER A 28 -32.32 -0.24 0.75
CA SER A 28 -32.20 -1.64 1.19
C SER A 28 -30.92 -2.31 0.71
N ALA A 29 -30.48 -2.02 -0.50
CA ALA A 29 -29.21 -2.53 -1.02
C ALA A 29 -28.00 -1.98 -0.24
N LEU A 30 -28.01 -0.68 0.11
CA LEU A 30 -26.93 -0.06 0.90
C LEU A 30 -26.89 -0.61 2.33
N THR A 31 -28.04 -0.74 2.99
CA THR A 31 -28.10 -1.28 4.36
C THR A 31 -27.65 -2.73 4.42
N LYS A 32 -28.05 -3.55 3.45
CA LYS A 32 -27.59 -4.92 3.32
C LYS A 32 -26.08 -5.00 3.06
N GLY A 33 -25.57 -4.17 2.16
CA GLY A 33 -24.14 -4.08 1.88
C GLY A 33 -23.34 -3.63 3.11
N ALA A 34 -23.86 -2.72 3.92
CA ALA A 34 -23.23 -2.29 5.17
C ALA A 34 -23.18 -3.42 6.20
N GLU A 35 -24.26 -4.21 6.34
CA GLU A 35 -24.31 -5.39 7.22
C GLU A 35 -23.31 -6.47 6.80
N GLU A 36 -23.27 -6.79 5.51
CA GLU A 36 -22.29 -7.72 4.94
C GLU A 36 -20.85 -7.22 5.14
N GLY A 37 -20.61 -5.93 4.91
CA GLY A 37 -19.30 -5.29 5.12
C GLY A 37 -18.85 -5.33 6.57
N LEU A 38 -19.76 -5.08 7.53
CA LEU A 38 -19.47 -5.20 8.95
C LEU A 38 -19.10 -6.63 9.35
N THR A 39 -19.80 -7.61 8.80
CA THR A 39 -19.50 -9.03 9.03
C THR A 39 -18.09 -9.38 8.54
N VAL A 40 -17.72 -8.94 7.33
CA VAL A 40 -16.37 -9.11 6.78
C VAL A 40 -15.34 -8.44 7.68
N LEU A 41 -15.59 -7.19 8.12
CA LEU A 41 -14.70 -6.46 9.01
C LEU A 41 -14.41 -7.23 10.31
N LEU A 42 -15.44 -7.76 10.95
CA LEU A 42 -15.28 -8.55 12.18
C LEU A 42 -14.48 -9.84 11.95
N HIS A 43 -14.61 -10.47 10.80
CA HIS A 43 -13.83 -11.68 10.45
C HIS A 43 -12.36 -11.39 10.22
N ILE A 44 -12.00 -10.25 9.63
CA ILE A 44 -10.60 -9.90 9.35
C ILE A 44 -9.91 -9.23 10.54
N LEU A 45 -10.65 -8.67 11.47
CA LEU A 45 -10.10 -7.89 12.59
C LEU A 45 -9.05 -8.65 13.43
N PRO A 46 -9.24 -9.94 13.81
CA PRO A 46 -8.24 -10.67 14.57
C PRO A 46 -6.91 -10.82 13.83
N SER A 47 -6.94 -11.11 12.54
CA SER A 47 -5.73 -11.24 11.70
C SER A 47 -5.02 -9.90 11.52
N LEU A 48 -5.76 -8.80 11.42
CA LEU A 48 -5.19 -7.45 11.36
C LEU A 48 -4.52 -7.05 12.67
N ILE A 49 -5.15 -7.32 13.81
CA ILE A 49 -4.56 -7.03 15.12
C ILE A 49 -3.24 -7.80 15.29
N ALA A 50 -3.22 -9.09 14.97
CA ALA A 50 -2.02 -9.90 15.06
C ALA A 50 -0.91 -9.38 14.14
N LEU A 51 -1.23 -9.06 12.87
CA LEU A 51 -0.30 -8.52 11.89
C LEU A 51 0.28 -7.18 12.36
N LEU A 52 -0.58 -6.23 12.73
CA LEU A 52 -0.13 -4.90 13.17
C LEU A 52 0.72 -4.98 14.43
N SER A 53 0.34 -5.83 15.40
CA SER A 53 1.15 -6.06 16.60
C SER A 53 2.55 -6.57 16.26
N ALA A 54 2.66 -7.57 15.37
CA ALA A 54 3.95 -8.09 14.92
C ALA A 54 4.80 -7.01 14.22
N VAL A 55 4.18 -6.17 13.39
CA VAL A 55 4.85 -5.05 12.72
C VAL A 55 5.38 -4.02 13.70
N TYR A 56 4.57 -3.62 14.68
CA TYR A 56 5.00 -2.66 15.70
C TYR A 56 6.16 -3.24 16.55
N MET A 57 6.11 -4.52 16.90
CA MET A 57 7.20 -5.19 17.61
C MET A 57 8.48 -5.21 16.77
N PHE A 58 8.39 -5.54 15.50
CA PHE A 58 9.53 -5.56 14.58
C PHE A 58 10.15 -4.17 14.39
N ARG A 59 9.33 -3.13 14.28
CA ARG A 59 9.79 -1.74 14.23
C ARG A 59 10.44 -1.32 15.57
N ALA A 60 9.79 -1.59 16.69
CA ALA A 60 10.30 -1.24 18.01
C ALA A 60 11.62 -1.94 18.37
N SER A 61 11.91 -3.08 17.76
CA SER A 61 13.18 -3.81 17.97
C SER A 61 14.40 -3.17 17.26
N GLY A 62 14.21 -2.17 16.39
CA GLY A 62 15.29 -1.60 15.56
C GLY A 62 15.76 -2.51 14.42
N ALA A 63 15.12 -3.67 14.23
CA ALA A 63 15.50 -4.63 13.18
C ALA A 63 15.29 -4.05 11.77
N MET A 64 14.30 -3.18 11.63
CA MET A 64 13.97 -2.55 10.35
C MET A 64 15.06 -1.59 9.89
N GLU A 65 15.57 -0.77 10.81
CA GLU A 65 16.67 0.16 10.59
C GLU A 65 17.98 -0.59 10.29
N ALA A 66 18.25 -1.66 11.05
CA ALA A 66 19.43 -2.51 10.83
C ALA A 66 19.42 -3.17 9.45
N LEU A 67 18.28 -3.68 8.99
CA LEU A 67 18.11 -4.24 7.64
C LEU A 67 18.27 -3.18 6.56
N GLY A 68 17.73 -1.98 6.77
CA GLY A 68 17.89 -0.85 5.86
C GLY A 68 19.36 -0.48 5.68
N ALA A 69 20.11 -0.32 6.76
CA ALA A 69 21.53 -0.01 6.74
C ALA A 69 22.38 -1.11 6.05
N LEU A 70 22.02 -2.37 6.23
CA LEU A 70 22.70 -3.50 5.57
C LEU A 70 22.51 -3.49 4.06
N LEU A 71 21.34 -3.10 3.57
CA LEU A 71 21.01 -3.11 2.15
C LEU A 71 21.40 -1.81 1.42
N ALA A 72 21.58 -0.71 2.14
CA ALA A 72 21.92 0.59 1.57
C ALA A 72 23.03 0.52 0.51
N PRO A 73 24.22 -0.11 0.76
CA PRO A 73 25.30 -0.16 -0.24
C PRO A 73 24.97 -0.98 -1.50
N ALA A 74 24.03 -1.90 -1.41
CA ALA A 74 23.55 -2.66 -2.56
C ALA A 74 22.53 -1.86 -3.39
N LEU A 75 21.66 -1.12 -2.72
CA LEU A 75 20.63 -0.28 -3.34
C LEU A 75 21.24 0.87 -4.15
N ASP A 76 22.26 1.52 -3.63
CA ASP A 76 22.97 2.59 -4.33
C ASP A 76 23.57 2.10 -5.66
N LYS A 77 24.11 0.87 -5.70
CA LYS A 77 24.67 0.28 -6.92
C LYS A 77 23.65 0.04 -8.01
N ILE A 78 22.39 -0.20 -7.65
CA ILE A 78 21.29 -0.43 -8.60
C ILE A 78 20.46 0.84 -8.85
N GLY A 79 20.91 1.98 -8.31
CA GLY A 79 20.31 3.29 -8.54
C GLY A 79 19.06 3.59 -7.72
N ILE A 80 18.78 2.81 -6.68
CA ILE A 80 17.76 3.13 -5.67
C ILE A 80 18.44 3.96 -4.58
N PRO A 81 17.91 5.16 -4.23
CA PRO A 81 18.48 5.94 -3.14
C PRO A 81 18.49 5.15 -1.83
N ALA A 82 19.63 5.10 -1.15
CA ALA A 82 19.79 4.37 0.11
C ALA A 82 18.80 4.85 1.18
N GLU A 83 18.44 6.13 1.13
CA GLU A 83 17.46 6.77 2.04
C GLU A 83 16.05 6.16 1.92
N THR A 84 15.72 5.55 0.78
CA THR A 84 14.43 4.87 0.58
C THR A 84 14.43 3.42 1.07
N ALA A 85 15.57 2.89 1.55
CA ALA A 85 15.70 1.52 2.04
C ALA A 85 14.64 1.13 3.09
N PRO A 86 14.29 1.97 4.08
CA PRO A 86 13.23 1.64 5.04
C PRO A 86 11.87 1.37 4.39
N LEU A 87 11.56 2.01 3.25
CA LEU A 87 10.30 1.78 2.52
C LEU A 87 10.20 0.37 1.96
N LEU A 88 11.32 -0.22 1.51
CA LEU A 88 11.35 -1.58 0.95
C LEU A 88 10.82 -2.63 1.94
N PHE A 89 11.04 -2.42 3.24
CA PHE A 89 10.61 -3.33 4.29
C PHE A 89 9.24 -2.98 4.86
N ILE A 90 9.02 -1.67 5.06
CA ILE A 90 7.80 -1.21 5.71
C ILE A 90 6.59 -1.33 4.77
N ARG A 91 6.79 -1.10 3.47
CA ARG A 91 5.70 -1.03 2.49
C ARG A 91 4.92 -2.35 2.35
N PRO A 92 5.57 -3.53 2.23
CA PRO A 92 4.85 -4.80 2.18
C PRO A 92 4.05 -5.11 3.45
N ILE A 93 4.43 -4.51 4.58
CA ILE A 93 3.93 -4.85 5.92
C ILE A 93 2.87 -3.86 6.42
N SER A 94 3.12 -2.55 6.27
CA SER A 94 2.27 -1.50 6.85
C SER A 94 2.13 -0.31 5.92
N GLY A 95 0.91 -0.08 5.42
CA GLY A 95 0.61 1.08 4.57
C GLY A 95 0.76 2.41 5.31
N SER A 96 0.22 2.53 6.52
CA SER A 96 0.35 3.74 7.34
C SER A 96 1.79 3.98 7.81
N GLY A 97 2.52 2.91 8.16
CA GLY A 97 3.93 2.99 8.50
C GLY A 97 4.78 3.45 7.31
N ALA A 98 4.51 2.91 6.11
CA ALA A 98 5.17 3.34 4.89
C ALA A 98 4.88 4.81 4.56
N LEU A 99 3.64 5.25 4.74
CA LEU A 99 3.26 6.65 4.53
C LEU A 99 4.00 7.58 5.49
N ALA A 100 4.12 7.22 6.77
CA ALA A 100 4.86 8.00 7.76
C ALA A 100 6.35 8.10 7.39
N VAL A 101 7.00 6.97 7.07
CA VAL A 101 8.42 6.97 6.65
C VAL A 101 8.63 7.72 5.34
N GLY A 102 7.74 7.54 4.36
CA GLY A 102 7.85 8.27 3.10
C GLY A 102 7.65 9.78 3.26
N SER A 103 6.74 10.21 4.15
CA SER A 103 6.58 11.63 4.50
C SER A 103 7.84 12.18 5.14
N GLU A 104 8.44 11.45 6.09
CA GLU A 104 9.69 11.85 6.75
C GLU A 104 10.86 11.97 5.73
N ILE A 105 10.95 11.04 4.77
CA ILE A 105 11.94 11.13 3.68
C ILE A 105 11.70 12.39 2.83
N MET A 106 10.45 12.64 2.43
CA MET A 106 10.10 13.80 1.63
C MET A 106 10.34 15.12 2.37
N ASP A 107 10.08 15.17 3.67
CA ASP A 107 10.33 16.34 4.51
C ASP A 107 11.84 16.58 4.69
N SER A 108 12.64 15.51 4.85
CA SER A 108 14.07 15.60 5.09
C SER A 108 14.88 15.95 3.84
N TYR A 109 14.54 15.36 2.70
CA TYR A 109 15.29 15.48 1.45
C TYR A 109 14.64 16.42 0.42
N GLY A 110 13.41 16.85 0.67
CA GLY A 110 12.59 17.67 -0.23
C GLY A 110 11.75 16.85 -1.18
N VAL A 111 10.51 17.29 -1.39
CA VAL A 111 9.49 16.59 -2.23
C VAL A 111 9.94 16.49 -3.68
N ASP A 112 10.61 17.53 -4.19
CA ASP A 112 11.08 17.65 -5.56
C ASP A 112 12.48 17.06 -5.80
N SER A 113 13.16 16.59 -4.76
CA SER A 113 14.43 15.90 -4.88
C SER A 113 14.26 14.52 -5.54
N TYR A 114 15.34 13.96 -6.08
CA TYR A 114 15.30 12.59 -6.62
C TYR A 114 14.82 11.58 -5.56
N VAL A 115 15.34 11.68 -4.34
CA VAL A 115 14.97 10.82 -3.20
C VAL A 115 13.48 10.93 -2.87
N GLY A 116 12.99 12.18 -2.74
CA GLY A 116 11.57 12.43 -2.42
C GLY A 116 10.63 11.94 -3.51
N ARG A 117 10.96 12.18 -4.79
CA ARG A 117 10.17 11.68 -5.92
C ARG A 117 10.15 10.16 -5.99
N VAL A 118 11.28 9.48 -5.77
CA VAL A 118 11.35 8.01 -5.72
C VAL A 118 10.50 7.50 -4.57
N ALA A 119 10.59 8.07 -3.37
CA ALA A 119 9.76 7.70 -2.22
C ALA A 119 8.26 7.87 -2.52
N ALA A 120 7.86 8.99 -3.13
CA ALA A 120 6.47 9.26 -3.51
C ALA A 120 5.95 8.25 -4.53
N VAL A 121 6.74 7.92 -5.56
CA VAL A 121 6.36 6.93 -6.58
C VAL A 121 6.29 5.52 -5.98
N MET A 122 7.21 5.13 -5.11
CA MET A 122 7.16 3.87 -4.37
C MET A 122 5.88 3.73 -3.56
N LEU A 123 5.47 4.80 -2.86
CA LEU A 123 4.23 4.82 -2.07
C LEU A 123 2.98 4.71 -2.95
N GLY A 124 2.98 5.39 -4.10
CA GLY A 124 1.81 5.47 -4.99
C GLY A 124 1.60 4.27 -5.91
N SER A 125 2.65 3.49 -6.18
CA SER A 125 2.64 2.41 -7.18
C SER A 125 2.56 1.00 -6.59
N SER A 126 2.53 0.85 -5.27
CA SER A 126 2.42 -0.45 -4.60
C SER A 126 1.29 -0.51 -3.58
N GLU A 127 0.96 -1.71 -3.14
CA GLU A 127 0.05 -1.98 -2.04
C GLU A 127 0.75 -2.74 -0.91
N THR A 128 0.10 -2.79 0.26
CA THR A 128 0.63 -3.47 1.44
C THR A 128 0.39 -4.97 1.31
N THR A 129 1.38 -5.71 0.86
CA THR A 129 1.28 -7.13 0.50
C THR A 129 0.64 -7.99 1.60
N PHE A 130 1.18 -7.95 2.81
CA PHE A 130 0.67 -8.80 3.91
C PHE A 130 -0.73 -8.40 4.36
N TYR A 131 -1.01 -7.10 4.43
CA TYR A 131 -2.34 -6.60 4.75
C TYR A 131 -3.36 -7.04 3.70
N THR A 132 -3.05 -6.85 2.42
CA THR A 132 -3.92 -7.22 1.30
C THR A 132 -4.22 -8.72 1.30
N VAL A 133 -3.19 -9.56 1.47
CA VAL A 133 -3.38 -11.01 1.56
C VAL A 133 -4.25 -11.37 2.77
N ALA A 134 -4.00 -10.79 3.94
CA ALA A 134 -4.79 -11.05 5.15
C ALA A 134 -6.28 -10.69 4.95
N VAL A 135 -6.55 -9.52 4.38
CA VAL A 135 -7.93 -9.04 4.14
C VAL A 135 -8.64 -9.89 3.08
N TYR A 136 -8.06 -10.01 1.90
CA TYR A 136 -8.75 -10.68 0.79
C TYR A 136 -8.87 -12.20 0.99
N TYR A 137 -7.83 -12.85 1.49
CA TYR A 137 -7.86 -14.29 1.75
C TYR A 137 -8.72 -14.60 2.97
N GLY A 138 -8.68 -13.75 3.99
CA GLY A 138 -9.56 -13.85 5.15
C GLY A 138 -11.03 -13.73 4.75
N ALA A 139 -11.39 -12.75 3.95
CA ALA A 139 -12.75 -12.55 3.45
C ALA A 139 -13.22 -13.72 2.55
N ALA A 140 -12.32 -14.28 1.74
CA ALA A 140 -12.60 -15.40 0.85
C ALA A 140 -12.52 -16.79 1.54
N GLY A 141 -12.13 -16.86 2.81
CA GLY A 141 -11.93 -18.11 3.54
C GLY A 141 -10.76 -18.96 3.02
N ILE A 142 -9.79 -18.34 2.33
CA ILE A 142 -8.63 -19.02 1.76
C ILE A 142 -7.53 -19.12 2.82
N THR A 143 -7.16 -20.34 3.20
CA THR A 143 -6.12 -20.61 4.21
C THR A 143 -4.73 -20.87 3.62
N LYS A 144 -4.64 -21.24 2.34
CA LYS A 144 -3.38 -21.58 1.67
C LYS A 144 -3.03 -20.54 0.60
N THR A 145 -2.07 -19.68 0.90
CA THR A 145 -1.62 -18.61 -0.01
C THR A 145 -0.75 -19.10 -1.18
N ARG A 146 -0.25 -20.35 -1.14
CA ARG A 146 0.64 -20.93 -2.16
C ARG A 146 1.76 -19.97 -2.57
N TYR A 147 1.78 -19.56 -3.83
CA TYR A 147 2.82 -18.67 -4.40
C TYR A 147 2.48 -17.18 -4.28
N THR A 148 1.36 -16.79 -3.69
CA THR A 148 0.90 -15.39 -3.67
C THR A 148 1.90 -14.48 -2.95
N ILE A 149 2.35 -14.87 -1.76
CA ILE A 149 3.29 -14.05 -0.98
C ILE A 149 4.64 -13.90 -1.71
N PRO A 150 5.32 -14.97 -2.14
CA PRO A 150 6.56 -14.83 -2.91
C PRO A 150 6.38 -14.02 -4.22
N ALA A 151 5.29 -14.23 -4.95
CA ALA A 151 5.02 -13.50 -6.17
C ALA A 151 4.79 -12.00 -5.92
N ALA A 152 4.05 -11.65 -4.87
CA ALA A 152 3.81 -10.27 -4.49
C ALA A 152 5.11 -9.56 -4.05
N LEU A 153 5.96 -10.23 -3.25
CA LEU A 153 7.25 -9.68 -2.85
C LEU A 153 8.19 -9.50 -4.05
N CYS A 154 8.18 -10.42 -5.02
CA CYS A 154 8.91 -10.22 -6.27
C CYS A 154 8.37 -9.02 -7.06
N ALA A 155 7.06 -8.82 -7.11
CA ALA A 155 6.44 -7.66 -7.74
C ALA A 155 6.83 -6.36 -7.03
N ASP A 156 6.88 -6.35 -5.68
CA ASP A 156 7.35 -5.20 -4.90
C ASP A 156 8.80 -4.84 -5.27
N VAL A 157 9.69 -5.82 -5.37
CA VAL A 157 11.09 -5.57 -5.79
C VAL A 157 11.14 -4.95 -7.19
N VAL A 158 10.40 -5.51 -8.15
CA VAL A 158 10.33 -4.96 -9.52
C VAL A 158 9.79 -3.52 -9.50
N MET A 159 8.76 -3.26 -8.70
CA MET A 159 8.18 -1.93 -8.55
C MET A 159 9.18 -0.93 -7.96
N PHE A 160 9.95 -1.30 -6.94
CA PHE A 160 10.98 -0.42 -6.36
C PHE A 160 12.07 -0.07 -7.38
N LEU A 161 12.54 -1.05 -8.15
CA LEU A 161 13.49 -0.82 -9.24
C LEU A 161 12.90 0.09 -10.33
N ALA A 162 11.67 -0.20 -10.74
CA ALA A 162 10.97 0.59 -11.75
C ALA A 162 10.71 2.03 -11.27
N SER A 163 10.35 2.23 -10.00
CA SER A 163 10.13 3.57 -9.43
C SER A 163 11.39 4.43 -9.55
N ALA A 164 12.56 3.93 -9.13
CA ALA A 164 13.82 4.65 -9.25
C ALA A 164 14.20 4.91 -10.71
N PHE A 165 14.03 3.90 -11.58
CA PHE A 165 14.32 4.02 -13.01
C PHE A 165 13.43 5.05 -13.71
N PHE A 166 12.12 5.00 -13.53
CA PHE A 166 11.19 5.91 -14.19
C PHE A 166 11.26 7.33 -13.65
N VAL A 167 11.51 7.52 -12.36
CA VAL A 167 11.75 8.87 -11.82
C VAL A 167 12.97 9.50 -12.49
N ARG A 168 14.07 8.75 -12.61
CA ARG A 168 15.27 9.22 -13.31
C ARG A 168 15.02 9.51 -14.79
N LEU A 169 14.26 8.66 -15.46
CA LEU A 169 14.00 8.79 -16.91
C LEU A 169 13.04 9.93 -17.23
N LEU A 170 11.96 10.10 -16.45
CA LEU A 170 10.86 11.00 -16.78
C LEU A 170 10.92 12.35 -16.07
N MET A 171 11.53 12.40 -14.88
CA MET A 171 11.54 13.60 -14.05
C MET A 171 12.92 14.26 -13.95
N GLY A 172 13.95 13.61 -14.47
CA GLY A 172 15.33 14.03 -14.35
C GLY A 172 15.88 13.79 -12.93
N ALA A 173 17.12 13.33 -12.84
CA ALA A 173 17.82 13.21 -11.56
C ALA A 173 18.68 14.47 -11.32
#